data_d1e16709f25cbd68cc31347383d2a564
#
_entry.id   d1e16709f25cbd68cc31347383d2a564
#
_cell.length_a   1.000
_cell.length_b   1.000
_cell.length_c   1.000
_cell.angle_alpha   90.00
_cell.angle_beta   90.00
_cell.angle_gamma   90.00
#
_symmetry.space_group_name_H-M   'P 1'
#
loop_
_entity.id
_entity.type
_entity.pdbx_description
1 polymer ?
#
loop_
_entity_poly.entity_id
_entity_poly.type
_entity_poly.pdbx_seq_one_letter_code
_entity_poly.pdbx_strand_id
1 'polypeptide(L)'
;MTILLNPKEHNRYYPDEDSRNIMLKTIEFFEKKGKAKLKEDDRKRAWYSDFLEFQKKNEIFAQLLTPEPYGKDGNYRWDTWRICEFNEILGFYGLGYWYTWQVSILGLGPIWMSSNEEIKKKAAILLKEGAIFAFGLSEKAHGADIYATEMSLTLQEDETYKANGEK
;
A
#
# COMPACT_ATOMS: atom_id res chain seq x y z
N MET A 1 -13.00 -10.19 27.11
CA MET A 1 -12.04 -10.54 26.06
C MET A 1 -12.38 -9.67 24.86
N THR A 2 -11.57 -8.67 24.55
CA THR A 2 -11.81 -7.82 23.35
C THR A 2 -11.26 -8.59 22.18
N ILE A 3 -12.14 -9.12 21.34
CA ILE A 3 -11.77 -9.97 20.19
C ILE A 3 -11.35 -9.11 18.99
N LEU A 4 -11.86 -7.88 18.91
CA LEU A 4 -11.59 -6.96 17.84
C LEU A 4 -10.94 -5.69 18.36
N LEU A 5 -9.95 -5.21 17.64
CA LEU A 5 -9.38 -3.91 17.86
C LEU A 5 -10.44 -2.83 17.64
N ASN A 6 -10.55 -1.90 18.58
CA ASN A 6 -11.29 -0.66 18.40
C ASN A 6 -10.29 0.50 18.46
N PRO A 7 -9.91 1.09 17.32
CA PRO A 7 -8.94 2.17 17.32
C PRO A 7 -9.33 3.38 18.18
N LYS A 8 -10.63 3.64 18.35
CA LYS A 8 -11.13 4.73 19.19
C LYS A 8 -10.85 4.56 20.68
N GLU A 9 -10.91 3.32 21.15
CA GLU A 9 -10.77 2.97 22.57
C GLU A 9 -9.33 2.62 22.92
N HIS A 10 -8.45 2.63 21.92
CA HIS A 10 -7.12 2.12 22.06
C HIS A 10 -6.14 3.21 22.50
N ASN A 11 -5.82 3.22 23.77
CA ASN A 11 -4.76 4.05 24.32
C ASN A 11 -3.41 3.33 24.11
N ARG A 12 -2.95 3.28 22.85
CA ARG A 12 -1.73 2.58 22.47
C ARG A 12 -0.48 3.39 22.74
N TYR A 13 0.54 2.68 23.17
CA TYR A 13 1.90 3.16 23.06
C TYR A 13 2.34 3.07 21.59
N TYR A 14 2.72 4.21 21.03
CA TYR A 14 3.36 4.30 19.73
C TYR A 14 4.87 4.47 19.93
N PRO A 15 5.72 3.80 19.13
CA PRO A 15 7.16 3.84 19.31
C PRO A 15 7.77 5.23 19.08
N ASP A 16 7.09 6.05 18.27
CA ASP A 16 7.53 7.41 17.94
C ASP A 16 6.31 8.26 17.53
N GLU A 17 6.51 9.59 17.51
CA GLU A 17 5.47 10.57 17.24
C GLU A 17 5.00 10.52 15.79
N ASP A 18 5.86 10.19 14.83
CA ASP A 18 5.48 10.11 13.43
C ASP A 18 4.54 8.93 13.18
N SER A 19 4.86 7.76 13.75
CA SER A 19 3.98 6.60 13.74
C SER A 19 2.63 6.93 14.36
N ARG A 20 2.62 7.58 15.52
CA ARG A 20 1.42 8.05 16.20
C ARG A 20 0.58 8.96 15.31
N ASN A 21 1.20 9.95 14.69
CA ASN A 21 0.52 10.93 13.84
C ASN A 21 -0.13 10.29 12.61
N ILE A 22 0.57 9.37 11.94
CA ILE A 22 0.02 8.63 10.79
C ILE A 22 -1.23 7.84 11.21
N MET A 23 -1.14 7.08 12.30
CA MET A 23 -2.22 6.21 12.77
C MET A 23 -3.44 7.01 13.23
N LEU A 24 -3.22 8.06 14.03
CA LEU A 24 -4.31 8.92 14.51
C LEU A 24 -5.00 9.69 13.39
N LYS A 25 -4.26 10.24 12.44
CA LYS A 25 -4.84 10.91 11.25
C LYS A 25 -5.69 9.93 10.43
N THR A 26 -5.24 8.70 10.30
CA THR A 26 -5.99 7.66 9.57
C THR A 26 -7.29 7.29 10.30
N ILE A 27 -7.24 7.11 11.59
CA ILE A 27 -8.44 6.88 12.44
C ILE A 27 -9.40 8.06 12.29
N GLU A 28 -8.91 9.29 12.43
CA GLU A 28 -9.73 10.50 12.31
C GLU A 28 -10.42 10.61 10.94
N PHE A 29 -9.72 10.28 9.85
CA PHE A 29 -10.31 10.23 8.52
C PHE A 29 -11.54 9.32 8.48
N PHE A 30 -11.41 8.08 8.96
CA PHE A 30 -12.51 7.12 8.95
C PHE A 30 -13.63 7.46 9.92
N GLU A 31 -13.29 7.98 11.10
CA GLU A 31 -14.28 8.43 12.08
C GLU A 31 -15.12 9.60 11.54
N LYS A 32 -14.49 10.56 10.87
CA LYS A 32 -15.16 11.67 10.19
C LYS A 32 -16.05 11.20 9.05
N LYS A 33 -15.60 10.21 8.28
CA LYS A 33 -16.41 9.60 7.22
C LYS A 33 -17.62 8.87 7.79
N GLY A 34 -17.46 8.17 8.90
CA GLY A 34 -18.51 7.50 9.66
C GLY A 34 -19.02 6.21 9.06
N LYS A 35 -19.50 5.31 9.91
CA LYS A 35 -19.97 3.96 9.53
C LYS A 35 -21.08 3.96 8.45
N ALA A 36 -21.99 4.92 8.52
CA ALA A 36 -23.10 5.01 7.58
C ALA A 36 -22.60 5.24 6.15
N LYS A 37 -21.63 6.16 5.99
CA LYS A 37 -21.03 6.47 4.70
C LYS A 37 -20.15 5.33 4.18
N LEU A 38 -19.36 4.72 5.04
CA LEU A 38 -18.56 3.54 4.69
C LEU A 38 -19.44 2.41 4.13
N LYS A 39 -20.58 2.12 4.81
CA LYS A 39 -21.53 1.11 4.38
C LYS A 39 -22.27 1.47 3.10
N GLU A 40 -22.57 2.75 2.89
CA GLU A 40 -23.16 3.24 1.65
C GLU A 40 -22.19 3.05 0.47
N ASP A 41 -20.95 3.46 0.64
CA ASP A 41 -19.90 3.37 -0.39
C ASP A 41 -19.63 1.91 -0.78
N ASP A 42 -19.59 1.01 0.20
CA ASP A 42 -19.46 -0.43 -0.03
C ASP A 42 -20.62 -0.98 -0.88
N ARG A 43 -21.87 -0.67 -0.52
CA ARG A 43 -23.06 -1.08 -1.29
C ARG A 43 -23.05 -0.55 -2.73
N LYS A 44 -22.57 0.68 -2.91
CA LYS A 44 -22.48 1.33 -4.23
C LYS A 44 -21.24 0.89 -5.01
N ARG A 45 -20.37 0.09 -4.41
CA ARG A 45 -19.05 -0.26 -4.97
C ARG A 45 -18.28 1.00 -5.39
N ALA A 46 -18.36 2.05 -4.57
CA ALA A 46 -17.69 3.30 -4.84
C ALA A 46 -16.17 3.10 -4.78
N TRP A 47 -15.46 3.71 -5.72
CA TRP A 47 -14.01 3.70 -5.71
C TRP A 47 -13.48 4.55 -4.52
N TYR A 48 -12.35 4.19 -4.00
CA TYR A 48 -11.74 4.76 -2.77
C TYR A 48 -11.03 6.11 -3.00
N SER A 49 -11.53 6.94 -3.91
CA SER A 49 -10.88 8.18 -4.33
C SER A 49 -10.56 9.12 -3.18
N ASP A 50 -11.48 9.27 -2.24
CA ASP A 50 -11.31 10.14 -1.07
C ASP A 50 -10.19 9.65 -0.12
N PHE A 51 -10.07 8.35 0.07
CA PHE A 51 -8.97 7.75 0.84
C PHE A 51 -7.63 7.88 0.11
N LEU A 52 -7.62 7.66 -1.20
CA LEU A 52 -6.40 7.81 -2.01
C LEU A 52 -5.94 9.27 -2.04
N GLU A 53 -6.86 10.23 -2.09
CA GLU A 53 -6.54 11.64 -1.96
C GLU A 53 -6.02 11.99 -0.56
N PHE A 54 -6.66 11.46 0.49
CA PHE A 54 -6.22 11.61 1.87
C PHE A 54 -4.80 11.06 2.07
N GLN A 55 -4.52 9.84 1.62
CA GLN A 55 -3.20 9.23 1.77
C GLN A 55 -2.12 10.01 1.00
N LYS A 56 -2.44 10.50 -0.21
CA LYS A 56 -1.56 11.35 -1.01
C LYS A 56 -1.23 12.65 -0.28
N LYS A 57 -2.26 13.40 0.16
CA LYS A 57 -2.11 14.69 0.85
C LYS A 57 -1.26 14.60 2.11
N ASN A 58 -1.34 13.48 2.82
CA ASN A 58 -0.60 13.25 4.07
C ASN A 58 0.64 12.37 3.87
N GLU A 59 0.98 12.03 2.62
CA GLU A 59 2.12 11.18 2.25
C GLU A 59 2.15 9.84 3.02
N ILE A 60 0.97 9.27 3.37
CA ILE A 60 0.86 8.12 4.26
C ILE A 60 1.59 6.90 3.66
N PHE A 61 1.26 6.54 2.41
CA PHE A 61 1.89 5.39 1.75
C PHE A 61 3.39 5.62 1.55
N ALA A 62 3.79 6.84 1.22
CA ALA A 62 5.19 7.19 1.09
C ALA A 62 5.96 7.00 2.40
N GLN A 63 5.43 7.50 3.52
CA GLN A 63 6.06 7.38 4.84
C GLN A 63 6.15 5.94 5.34
N LEU A 64 5.19 5.08 4.98
CA LEU A 64 5.12 3.70 5.44
C LEU A 64 5.81 2.70 4.50
N LEU A 65 5.88 2.99 3.21
CA LEU A 65 6.33 2.04 2.18
C LEU A 65 7.65 2.40 1.50
N THR A 66 8.26 3.54 1.83
CA THR A 66 9.57 3.90 1.30
C THR A 66 10.66 3.43 2.27
N PRO A 67 11.61 2.59 1.85
CA PRO A 67 12.76 2.26 2.68
C PRO A 67 13.60 3.49 3.02
N GLU A 68 14.20 3.51 4.22
CA GLU A 68 14.95 4.64 4.76
C GLU A 68 15.96 5.27 3.79
N PRO A 69 16.79 4.52 3.04
CA PRO A 69 17.77 5.11 2.12
C PRO A 69 17.16 5.97 0.99
N TYR A 70 15.87 5.79 0.70
CA TYR A 70 15.15 6.52 -0.35
C TYR A 70 14.20 7.57 0.21
N GLY A 71 14.02 7.62 1.51
CA GLY A 71 13.26 8.64 2.24
C GLY A 71 14.13 9.86 2.57
N LYS A 72 13.56 11.08 2.49
CA LYS A 72 14.34 12.31 2.66
C LYS A 72 14.55 12.74 4.13
N ASP A 73 13.68 12.36 5.05
CA ASP A 73 13.58 13.06 6.35
C ASP A 73 13.43 12.12 7.57
N GLY A 74 13.94 10.89 7.52
CA GLY A 74 13.89 9.95 8.67
C GLY A 74 12.49 9.40 9.02
N ASN A 75 11.43 10.04 8.56
CA ASN A 75 10.04 9.63 8.80
C ASN A 75 9.57 8.53 7.84
N TYR A 76 10.27 8.39 6.72
CA TYR A 76 10.01 7.39 5.70
C TYR A 76 10.80 6.14 6.02
N ARG A 77 10.10 5.07 6.34
CA ARG A 77 10.73 3.76 6.54
C ARG A 77 9.76 2.63 6.33
N TRP A 78 10.25 1.58 5.70
CA TRP A 78 9.57 0.30 5.63
C TRP A 78 9.77 -0.43 6.96
N ASP A 79 8.77 -0.34 7.82
CA ASP A 79 8.81 -0.85 9.18
C ASP A 79 7.65 -1.81 9.40
N THR A 80 7.95 -3.06 9.75
CA THR A 80 6.94 -4.11 9.90
C THR A 80 5.91 -3.78 10.98
N TRP A 81 6.31 -3.16 12.09
CA TRP A 81 5.38 -2.77 13.15
C TRP A 81 4.38 -1.74 12.61
N ARG A 82 4.87 -0.68 11.92
CA ARG A 82 4.01 0.35 11.32
C ARG A 82 3.04 -0.24 10.29
N ILE A 83 3.52 -1.19 9.49
CA ILE A 83 2.70 -1.87 8.48
C ILE A 83 1.61 -2.71 9.14
N CYS A 84 1.93 -3.48 10.19
CA CYS A 84 0.96 -4.28 10.92
C CYS A 84 -0.10 -3.40 11.61
N GLU A 85 0.32 -2.33 12.26
CA GLU A 85 -0.56 -1.38 12.93
C GLU A 85 -1.53 -0.72 11.95
N PHE A 86 -1.01 -0.29 10.79
CA PHE A 86 -1.84 0.30 9.75
C PHE A 86 -2.82 -0.70 9.14
N ASN A 87 -2.41 -1.96 8.97
CA ASN A 87 -3.29 -3.04 8.55
C ASN A 87 -4.45 -3.27 9.52
N GLU A 88 -4.21 -3.24 10.82
CA GLU A 88 -5.26 -3.39 11.84
C GLU A 88 -6.29 -2.26 11.74
N ILE A 89 -5.83 -1.01 11.57
CA ILE A 89 -6.71 0.15 11.41
C ILE A 89 -7.55 0.01 10.15
N LEU A 90 -6.95 -0.26 9.01
CA LEU A 90 -7.66 -0.42 7.75
C LEU A 90 -8.65 -1.60 7.79
N GLY A 91 -8.23 -2.73 8.36
CA GLY A 91 -9.08 -3.91 8.52
C GLY A 91 -10.31 -3.65 9.41
N PHE A 92 -10.17 -2.80 10.44
CA PHE A 92 -11.28 -2.40 11.29
C PHE A 92 -12.35 -1.58 10.55
N TYR A 93 -11.93 -0.64 9.70
CA TYR A 93 -12.86 0.24 9.00
C TYR A 93 -13.40 -0.34 7.69
N GLY A 94 -12.59 -1.10 6.94
CA GLY A 94 -13.06 -1.74 5.70
C GLY A 94 -11.95 -2.37 4.88
N LEU A 95 -12.11 -3.64 4.55
CA LEU A 95 -11.14 -4.44 3.77
C LEU A 95 -10.88 -3.88 2.36
N GLY A 96 -11.82 -3.14 1.79
CA GLY A 96 -11.62 -2.50 0.48
C GLY A 96 -10.52 -1.44 0.51
N TYR A 97 -10.46 -0.65 1.59
CA TYR A 97 -9.37 0.33 1.81
C TYR A 97 -8.04 -0.38 2.05
N TRP A 98 -8.05 -1.44 2.85
CA TRP A 98 -6.89 -2.30 3.06
C TRP A 98 -6.36 -2.88 1.74
N TYR A 99 -7.25 -3.24 0.82
CA TYR A 99 -6.85 -3.82 -0.46
C TYR A 99 -5.98 -2.86 -1.29
N THR A 100 -6.31 -1.57 -1.36
CA THR A 100 -5.49 -0.58 -2.08
C THR A 100 -4.07 -0.45 -1.50
N TRP A 101 -3.96 -0.59 -0.20
CA TRP A 101 -2.71 -0.60 0.54
C TRP A 101 -1.90 -1.89 0.31
N GLN A 102 -2.55 -3.03 0.50
CA GLN A 102 -1.90 -4.34 0.42
C GLN A 102 -1.33 -4.63 -0.97
N VAL A 103 -2.05 -4.30 -2.05
CA VAL A 103 -1.53 -4.49 -3.42
C VAL A 103 -0.36 -3.57 -3.71
N SER A 104 -0.30 -2.39 -3.09
CA SER A 104 0.86 -1.51 -3.17
C SER A 104 2.09 -2.13 -2.50
N ILE A 105 1.94 -2.78 -1.34
CA ILE A 105 3.03 -3.53 -0.68
C ILE A 105 3.55 -4.62 -1.62
N LEU A 106 2.64 -5.41 -2.20
CA LEU A 106 3.02 -6.49 -3.11
C LEU A 106 3.74 -5.99 -4.36
N GLY A 107 3.26 -4.90 -4.97
CA GLY A 107 3.89 -4.31 -6.15
C GLY A 107 5.26 -3.70 -5.87
N LEU A 108 5.47 -3.16 -4.68
CA LEU A 108 6.72 -2.55 -4.26
C LEU A 108 7.78 -3.56 -3.81
N GLY A 109 7.36 -4.71 -3.28
CA GLY A 109 8.28 -5.73 -2.77
C GLY A 109 9.38 -6.10 -3.78
N PRO A 110 9.06 -6.55 -5.00
CA PRO A 110 10.05 -6.86 -6.02
C PRO A 110 10.94 -5.66 -6.39
N ILE A 111 10.39 -4.44 -6.38
CA ILE A 111 11.16 -3.23 -6.68
C ILE A 111 12.23 -3.01 -5.61
N TRP A 112 11.84 -3.03 -4.33
CA TRP A 112 12.79 -2.84 -3.23
C TRP A 112 13.83 -3.95 -3.10
N MET A 113 13.48 -5.18 -3.50
CA MET A 113 14.39 -6.34 -3.51
C MET A 113 15.31 -6.38 -4.73
N SER A 114 15.06 -5.59 -5.77
CA SER A 114 15.88 -5.55 -6.97
C SER A 114 17.24 -4.89 -6.71
N SER A 115 18.20 -5.08 -7.62
CA SER A 115 19.46 -4.35 -7.65
C SER A 115 19.38 -3.01 -8.42
N ASN A 116 18.21 -2.66 -8.97
CA ASN A 116 18.07 -1.48 -9.83
C ASN A 116 17.77 -0.24 -8.99
N GLU A 117 18.84 0.53 -8.68
CA GLU A 117 18.75 1.75 -7.86
C GLU A 117 17.92 2.87 -8.52
N GLU A 118 17.89 2.93 -9.83
CA GLU A 118 17.12 3.95 -10.56
C GLU A 118 15.61 3.71 -10.40
N ILE A 119 15.17 2.46 -10.56
CA ILE A 119 13.76 2.10 -10.34
C ILE A 119 13.34 2.32 -8.90
N LYS A 120 14.18 2.03 -7.90
CA LYS A 120 13.89 2.28 -6.49
C LYS A 120 13.68 3.78 -6.22
N LYS A 121 14.58 4.63 -6.72
CA LYS A 121 14.43 6.09 -6.61
C LYS A 121 13.15 6.59 -7.27
N LYS A 122 12.84 6.08 -8.48
CA LYS A 122 11.60 6.42 -9.19
C LYS A 122 10.36 5.98 -8.39
N ALA A 123 10.37 4.79 -7.81
CA ALA A 123 9.27 4.31 -6.97
C ALA A 123 9.05 5.19 -5.74
N ALA A 124 10.13 5.63 -5.07
CA ALA A 124 10.04 6.55 -3.94
C ALA A 124 9.40 7.90 -4.34
N ILE A 125 9.78 8.46 -5.49
CA ILE A 125 9.19 9.69 -6.02
C ILE A 125 7.69 9.49 -6.29
N LEU A 126 7.32 8.41 -6.98
CA LEU A 126 5.92 8.10 -7.29
C LEU A 126 5.08 7.91 -6.04
N LEU A 127 5.61 7.23 -5.01
CA LEU A 127 4.92 7.10 -3.72
C LEU A 127 4.67 8.46 -3.09
N LYS A 128 5.64 9.37 -3.13
CA LYS A 128 5.49 10.73 -2.60
C LYS A 128 4.43 11.52 -3.36
N GLU A 129 4.28 11.28 -4.65
CA GLU A 129 3.22 11.84 -5.50
C GLU A 129 1.84 11.19 -5.27
N GLY A 130 1.78 10.18 -4.41
CA GLY A 130 0.55 9.49 -4.02
C GLY A 130 0.17 8.33 -4.95
N ALA A 131 1.11 7.83 -5.74
CA ALA A 131 0.87 6.66 -6.57
C ALA A 131 0.55 5.42 -5.74
N ILE A 132 -0.26 4.54 -6.32
CA ILE A 132 -0.50 3.17 -5.85
C ILE A 132 0.23 2.20 -6.79
N PHE A 133 0.61 1.06 -6.25
CA PHE A 133 1.28 0.01 -6.98
C PHE A 133 0.39 -1.22 -7.05
N ALA A 134 0.63 -2.06 -8.03
CA ALA A 134 -0.09 -3.31 -8.20
C ALA A 134 0.88 -4.45 -8.54
N PHE A 135 0.43 -5.66 -8.30
CA PHE A 135 1.18 -6.88 -8.55
C PHE A 135 0.36 -7.82 -9.44
N GLY A 136 0.75 -7.93 -10.70
CA GLY A 136 0.12 -8.81 -11.67
C GLY A 136 0.89 -10.12 -11.77
N LEU A 137 0.50 -11.13 -11.01
CA LEU A 137 1.18 -12.44 -10.97
C LEU A 137 0.41 -13.50 -11.76
N SER A 138 -0.90 -13.62 -11.49
CA SER A 138 -1.74 -14.65 -12.06
C SER A 138 -2.01 -14.41 -13.55
N GLU A 139 -2.15 -15.50 -14.28
CA GLU A 139 -2.60 -15.54 -15.68
C GLU A 139 -3.96 -16.20 -15.76
N LYS A 140 -4.67 -16.02 -16.86
CA LYS A 140 -6.00 -16.60 -17.04
C LYS A 140 -5.98 -18.13 -16.92
N ALA A 141 -4.93 -18.77 -17.42
CA ALA A 141 -4.74 -20.21 -17.36
C ALA A 141 -3.99 -20.68 -16.10
N HIS A 142 -3.28 -19.76 -15.40
CA HIS A 142 -2.37 -20.08 -14.30
C HIS A 142 -2.65 -19.21 -13.07
N GLY A 143 -3.09 -19.83 -11.98
CA GLY A 143 -3.36 -19.19 -10.69
C GLY A 143 -2.26 -19.50 -9.67
N ALA A 144 -2.46 -20.57 -8.91
CA ALA A 144 -1.52 -20.97 -7.87
C ALA A 144 -0.23 -21.61 -8.40
N ASP A 145 -0.23 -22.06 -9.63
CA ASP A 145 0.90 -22.67 -10.35
C ASP A 145 1.82 -21.61 -10.98
N ILE A 146 2.29 -20.68 -10.18
CA ILE A 146 3.06 -19.50 -10.60
C ILE A 146 4.30 -19.79 -11.44
N TYR A 147 4.86 -20.99 -11.31
CA TYR A 147 6.01 -21.44 -12.12
C TYR A 147 5.63 -21.87 -13.55
N ALA A 148 4.34 -22.02 -13.83
CA ALA A 148 3.83 -22.35 -15.16
C ALA A 148 3.50 -21.10 -16.00
N THR A 149 3.91 -19.90 -15.56
CA THR A 149 3.64 -18.64 -16.28
C THR A 149 4.11 -18.72 -17.74
N GLU A 150 3.23 -18.30 -18.66
CA GLU A 150 3.50 -18.26 -20.10
C GLU A 150 3.98 -16.87 -20.57
N MET A 151 3.94 -15.89 -19.69
CA MET A 151 4.45 -14.55 -20.01
C MET A 151 5.95 -14.58 -20.28
N SER A 152 6.36 -14.04 -21.42
CA SER A 152 7.74 -14.02 -21.87
C SER A 152 8.32 -12.61 -21.96
N LEU A 153 9.62 -12.51 -21.73
CA LEU A 153 10.41 -11.29 -21.95
C LEU A 153 11.48 -11.60 -23.00
N THR A 154 11.46 -10.84 -24.09
CA THR A 154 12.46 -10.98 -25.17
C THR A 154 13.34 -9.75 -25.19
N LEU A 155 14.66 -9.96 -24.99
CA LEU A 155 15.64 -8.88 -25.09
C LEU A 155 15.70 -8.34 -26.53
N GLN A 156 15.67 -7.03 -26.69
CA GLN A 156 15.76 -6.33 -27.94
C GLN A 156 17.20 -5.83 -28.20
N GLU A 157 17.48 -5.38 -29.41
CA GLU A 157 18.79 -4.86 -29.81
C GLU A 157 19.20 -3.57 -29.07
N ASP A 158 18.21 -2.79 -28.60
CA ASP A 158 18.39 -1.55 -27.83
C ASP A 158 18.49 -1.80 -26.30
N GLU A 159 18.75 -3.03 -25.89
CA GLU A 159 18.83 -3.46 -24.47
C GLU A 159 17.52 -3.33 -23.68
N THR A 160 16.40 -3.03 -24.33
CA THR A 160 15.07 -3.10 -23.72
C THR A 160 14.49 -4.52 -23.76
N TYR A 161 13.42 -4.76 -23.03
CA TYR A 161 12.69 -6.03 -23.05
C TYR A 161 11.29 -5.82 -23.63
N LYS A 162 10.94 -6.65 -24.61
CA LYS A 162 9.56 -6.76 -25.07
C LYS A 162 8.84 -7.81 -24.24
N ALA A 163 7.82 -7.38 -23.48
CA ALA A 163 6.94 -8.28 -22.76
C ALA A 163 5.81 -8.75 -23.68
N ASN A 164 5.52 -10.05 -23.65
CA ASN A 164 4.42 -10.67 -24.39
C ASN A 164 3.73 -11.70 -23.51
N GLY A 165 2.41 -11.62 -23.41
CA GLY A 165 1.58 -12.49 -22.59
C GLY A 165 0.38 -11.74 -22.01
N GLU A 166 -0.35 -12.42 -21.11
CA GLU A 166 -1.55 -11.91 -20.43
C GLU A 166 -1.39 -12.09 -18.93
N LYS A 167 -1.75 -11.04 -18.14
CA LYS A 167 -1.76 -11.06 -16.67
C LYS A 167 -3.12 -10.61 -16.14
#